data_48582ef1024f6ec16e83dcb53504c0e1
#
_entry.id   48582ef1024f6ec16e83dcb53504c0e1
#
_cell.length_a   1.000
_cell.length_b   1.000
_cell.length_c   1.000
_cell.angle_alpha   90.00
_cell.angle_beta   90.00
_cell.angle_gamma   90.00
#
_symmetry.space_group_name_H-M   'P 1'
#
loop_
_entity.id
_entity.type
_entity.pdbx_description
1 polymer ?
#
loop_
_entity_poly.entity_id
_entity_poly.type
_entity_poly.pdbx_seq_one_letter_code
_entity_poly.pdbx_strand_id
1 'polypeptide(L)'
;MRTIAGHPAQPHGRMLVVDDDRVQRTIIGKIGAKLGYDAAMASTFEIASELLRTEAFDIMTLDLSLGERDGVELLRLIAELKLNSMPIVVISGCEERLLKAASKVGQALDLTLTRCLTKPLNMDQVRDALLLSAFDQAAPAGEAAVPTIDRERIVTALAQNEFFVEFQPKVDLATGRAVGAEALARWRMPEFGILSPAIFIPLVEQAGIMPELTNRILCSAIADGRKLIDQHPDFTIAVNVSGSLLTDLMLPERIERILREEGVAPESLIIEVTESVAMSDVDQAMDILLRLRIKGIGTAIDDFGTGFSSLSALTRLPFSEMKIDQSFVKNCDTDEDMMKIVEASTGLAKAFRMKVVAEGIDNNHTLARVRHAGCDIGQGVPLCARHER
;
A
#
# COMPACT_ATOMS: atom_id res chain seq x y z
N MET A 1 40.26 1.17 -8.13
CA MET A 1 39.31 0.30 -8.85
C MET A 1 39.44 -1.13 -8.29
N ARG A 2 38.57 -1.52 -7.38
CA ARG A 2 38.42 -2.93 -6.97
C ARG A 2 36.95 -3.27 -7.24
N THR A 3 36.75 -4.05 -8.26
CA THR A 3 35.48 -4.65 -8.65
C THR A 3 35.07 -5.60 -7.52
N ILE A 4 34.00 -5.26 -6.81
CA ILE A 4 33.37 -6.18 -5.88
C ILE A 4 32.53 -7.14 -6.72
N ALA A 5 33.10 -8.33 -6.98
CA ALA A 5 32.35 -9.46 -7.54
C ALA A 5 31.30 -9.87 -6.49
N GLY A 6 30.04 -9.54 -6.75
CA GLY A 6 28.93 -10.06 -5.99
C GLY A 6 28.90 -11.59 -6.08
N HIS A 7 28.92 -12.27 -4.95
CA HIS A 7 28.59 -13.69 -4.90
C HIS A 7 27.16 -13.87 -5.42
N PRO A 8 26.86 -14.85 -6.27
CA PRO A 8 25.48 -15.19 -6.59
C PRO A 8 24.80 -15.61 -5.29
N ALA A 9 23.74 -14.90 -4.91
CA ALA A 9 22.86 -15.32 -3.81
C ALA A 9 22.39 -16.75 -4.12
N GLN A 10 22.45 -17.64 -3.13
CA GLN A 10 21.87 -18.97 -3.25
C GLN A 10 20.35 -18.81 -3.50
N PRO A 11 19.76 -19.61 -4.40
CA PRO A 11 18.35 -19.49 -4.70
C PRO A 11 17.52 -19.69 -3.41
N HIS A 12 16.60 -18.77 -3.15
CA HIS A 12 15.69 -18.83 -1.98
C HIS A 12 14.63 -19.92 -2.12
N GLY A 13 14.57 -20.61 -3.28
CA GLY A 13 13.61 -21.67 -3.57
C GLY A 13 13.25 -21.72 -5.05
N ARG A 14 12.28 -22.57 -5.39
CA ARG A 14 11.74 -22.73 -6.75
C ARG A 14 10.39 -22.04 -6.88
N MET A 15 10.20 -21.26 -7.92
CA MET A 15 8.97 -20.52 -8.22
C MET A 15 8.34 -21.05 -9.51
N LEU A 16 7.02 -21.27 -9.51
CA LEU A 16 6.26 -21.56 -10.72
C LEU A 16 5.52 -20.29 -11.19
N VAL A 17 5.78 -19.86 -12.44
CA VAL A 17 5.09 -18.73 -13.06
C VAL A 17 4.12 -19.26 -14.11
N VAL A 18 2.81 -19.08 -13.87
CA VAL A 18 1.76 -19.53 -14.78
C VAL A 18 0.99 -18.33 -15.33
N ASP A 19 1.15 -18.07 -16.63
CA ASP A 19 0.51 -16.96 -17.34
C ASP A 19 0.61 -17.26 -18.84
N ASP A 20 -0.40 -17.01 -19.65
CA ASP A 20 -0.39 -17.28 -21.10
C ASP A 20 0.37 -16.19 -21.86
N ASP A 21 0.52 -14.99 -21.31
CA ASP A 21 1.33 -13.90 -21.88
C ASP A 21 2.82 -14.10 -21.63
N ARG A 22 3.57 -14.28 -22.71
CA ARG A 22 5.03 -14.47 -22.67
C ARG A 22 5.77 -13.29 -22.02
N VAL A 23 5.31 -12.06 -22.26
CA VAL A 23 5.97 -10.86 -21.73
C VAL A 23 5.80 -10.82 -20.22
N GLN A 24 4.60 -11.06 -19.74
CA GLN A 24 4.30 -11.08 -18.31
C GLN A 24 5.07 -12.19 -17.58
N ARG A 25 5.04 -13.43 -18.11
CA ARG A 25 5.86 -14.52 -17.55
C ARG A 25 7.32 -14.12 -17.41
N THR A 26 7.89 -13.49 -18.48
CA THR A 26 9.29 -13.07 -18.45
C THR A 26 9.57 -12.01 -17.41
N ILE A 27 8.66 -11.03 -17.24
CA ILE A 27 8.79 -9.96 -16.23
C ILE A 27 8.72 -10.54 -14.81
N ILE A 28 7.70 -11.35 -14.52
CA ILE A 28 7.51 -11.98 -13.22
C ILE A 28 8.71 -12.88 -12.89
N GLY A 29 9.18 -13.70 -13.81
CA GLY A 29 10.34 -14.55 -13.61
C GLY A 29 11.62 -13.78 -13.34
N LYS A 30 11.83 -12.62 -14.01
CA LYS A 30 12.98 -11.74 -13.71
C LYS A 30 12.88 -11.12 -12.32
N ILE A 31 11.68 -10.79 -11.86
CA ILE A 31 11.46 -10.29 -10.49
C ILE A 31 11.78 -11.41 -9.50
N GLY A 32 11.25 -12.62 -9.71
CA GLY A 32 11.57 -13.79 -8.89
C GLY A 32 13.07 -14.10 -8.84
N ALA A 33 13.76 -14.08 -9.99
CA ALA A 33 15.20 -14.30 -10.06
C ALA A 33 16.02 -13.26 -9.28
N LYS A 34 15.59 -11.98 -9.27
CA LYS A 34 16.20 -10.92 -8.43
C LYS A 34 15.99 -11.16 -6.94
N LEU A 35 14.93 -11.85 -6.57
CA LEU A 35 14.63 -12.27 -5.20
C LEU A 35 15.27 -13.63 -4.84
N GLY A 36 16.06 -14.20 -5.76
CA GLY A 36 16.76 -15.46 -5.52
C GLY A 36 15.96 -16.73 -5.85
N TYR A 37 14.80 -16.65 -6.50
CA TYR A 37 14.05 -17.82 -6.94
C TYR A 37 14.57 -18.37 -8.27
N ASP A 38 14.60 -19.71 -8.39
CA ASP A 38 14.70 -20.41 -9.68
C ASP A 38 13.29 -20.57 -10.27
N ALA A 39 13.00 -19.86 -11.36
CA ALA A 39 11.66 -19.73 -11.90
C ALA A 39 11.39 -20.70 -13.06
N ALA A 40 10.50 -21.67 -12.86
CA ALA A 40 9.90 -22.46 -13.92
C ALA A 40 8.71 -21.71 -14.54
N MET A 41 8.53 -21.86 -15.87
CA MET A 41 7.54 -21.10 -16.64
C MET A 41 6.51 -22.04 -17.27
N ALA A 42 5.23 -21.79 -17.02
CA ALA A 42 4.11 -22.50 -17.65
C ALA A 42 3.24 -21.51 -18.42
N SER A 43 3.00 -21.81 -19.71
CA SER A 43 2.16 -20.97 -20.57
C SER A 43 0.73 -21.49 -20.71
N THR A 44 0.46 -22.69 -20.24
CA THR A 44 -0.86 -23.33 -20.31
C THR A 44 -1.12 -24.12 -19.04
N PHE A 45 -2.39 -24.50 -18.84
CA PHE A 45 -2.82 -25.39 -17.77
C PHE A 45 -2.08 -26.73 -17.78
N GLU A 46 -1.88 -27.35 -18.97
CA GLU A 46 -1.25 -28.65 -19.13
C GLU A 46 0.19 -28.62 -18.65
N ILE A 47 0.98 -27.62 -19.08
CA ILE A 47 2.37 -27.45 -18.64
C ILE A 47 2.43 -27.24 -17.13
N ALA A 48 1.58 -26.35 -16.57
CA ALA A 48 1.53 -26.12 -15.14
C ALA A 48 1.15 -27.39 -14.37
N SER A 49 0.16 -28.15 -14.85
CA SER A 49 -0.28 -29.42 -14.26
C SER A 49 0.84 -30.47 -14.26
N GLU A 50 1.61 -30.59 -15.34
CA GLU A 50 2.74 -31.51 -15.43
C GLU A 50 3.85 -31.14 -14.44
N LEU A 51 4.24 -29.85 -14.39
CA LEU A 51 5.23 -29.33 -13.46
C LEU A 51 4.82 -29.56 -12.01
N LEU A 52 3.59 -29.27 -11.63
CA LEU A 52 3.08 -29.46 -10.27
C LEU A 52 3.04 -30.94 -9.84
N ARG A 53 2.98 -31.89 -10.79
CA ARG A 53 3.02 -33.33 -10.52
C ARG A 53 4.43 -33.88 -10.39
N THR A 54 5.40 -33.24 -11.06
CA THR A 54 6.75 -33.79 -11.20
C THR A 54 7.80 -33.06 -10.38
N GLU A 55 7.52 -31.83 -9.97
CA GLU A 55 8.47 -30.95 -9.30
C GLU A 55 7.84 -30.27 -8.08
N ALA A 56 8.68 -29.89 -7.11
CA ALA A 56 8.26 -29.12 -5.94
C ALA A 56 8.53 -27.63 -6.15
N PHE A 57 7.60 -26.79 -5.70
CA PHE A 57 7.70 -25.34 -5.76
C PHE A 57 7.42 -24.74 -4.38
N ASP A 58 8.17 -23.69 -4.07
CA ASP A 58 8.03 -22.96 -2.81
C ASP A 58 7.01 -21.82 -2.93
N ILE A 59 6.74 -21.35 -4.14
CA ILE A 59 5.77 -20.29 -4.44
C ILE A 59 5.26 -20.43 -5.87
N MET A 60 4.04 -19.97 -6.11
CA MET A 60 3.43 -19.92 -7.43
C MET A 60 2.81 -18.56 -7.72
N THR A 61 2.98 -18.06 -8.95
CA THR A 61 2.11 -16.99 -9.49
C THR A 61 1.15 -17.58 -10.50
N LEU A 62 -0.11 -17.21 -10.45
CA LEU A 62 -1.18 -17.78 -11.26
C LEU A 62 -2.01 -16.70 -11.93
N ASP A 63 -2.03 -16.67 -13.27
CA ASP A 63 -3.09 -16.00 -14.01
C ASP A 63 -4.36 -16.85 -14.01
N LEU A 64 -5.51 -16.18 -13.83
CA LEU A 64 -6.81 -16.83 -13.93
C LEU A 64 -7.23 -17.09 -15.39
N SER A 65 -6.67 -16.35 -16.36
CA SER A 65 -6.92 -16.51 -17.79
C SER A 65 -5.78 -17.29 -18.44
N LEU A 66 -5.98 -18.57 -18.75
CA LEU A 66 -4.97 -19.46 -19.33
C LEU A 66 -5.37 -19.99 -20.72
N GLY A 67 -5.99 -19.13 -21.53
CA GLY A 67 -6.43 -19.49 -22.88
C GLY A 67 -7.71 -20.34 -22.86
N GLU A 68 -7.63 -21.62 -23.25
CA GLU A 68 -8.81 -22.52 -23.32
C GLU A 68 -9.30 -23.00 -21.95
N ARG A 69 -8.45 -22.97 -20.92
CA ARG A 69 -8.77 -23.36 -19.53
C ARG A 69 -8.56 -22.19 -18.58
N ASP A 70 -9.13 -22.29 -17.39
CA ASP A 70 -9.04 -21.23 -16.41
C ASP A 70 -8.16 -21.58 -15.20
N GLY A 71 -7.63 -20.55 -14.53
CA GLY A 71 -6.77 -20.71 -13.35
C GLY A 71 -7.53 -21.29 -12.14
N VAL A 72 -8.87 -21.24 -12.11
CA VAL A 72 -9.66 -21.82 -11.00
C VAL A 72 -9.62 -23.35 -11.07
N GLU A 73 -9.57 -23.92 -12.27
CA GLU A 73 -9.33 -25.36 -12.44
C GLU A 73 -7.95 -25.78 -11.90
N LEU A 74 -6.94 -24.90 -12.07
CA LEU A 74 -5.60 -25.14 -11.53
C LEU A 74 -5.57 -25.06 -10.01
N LEU A 75 -6.34 -24.15 -9.39
CA LEU A 75 -6.51 -24.11 -7.93
C LEU A 75 -7.11 -25.42 -7.40
N ARG A 76 -8.10 -26.00 -8.09
CA ARG A 76 -8.67 -27.31 -7.71
C ARG A 76 -7.64 -28.44 -7.82
N LEU A 77 -6.86 -28.46 -8.89
CA LEU A 77 -5.79 -29.44 -9.07
C LEU A 77 -4.73 -29.35 -7.95
N ILE A 78 -4.35 -28.13 -7.54
CA ILE A 78 -3.39 -27.90 -6.44
C ILE A 78 -3.94 -28.51 -5.13
N ALA A 79 -5.25 -28.33 -4.84
CA ALA A 79 -5.89 -28.92 -3.68
C ALA A 79 -5.95 -30.48 -3.79
N GLU A 80 -6.24 -31.03 -4.98
CA GLU A 80 -6.23 -32.48 -5.22
C GLU A 80 -4.83 -33.10 -5.03
N LEU A 81 -3.77 -32.36 -5.43
CA LEU A 81 -2.37 -32.76 -5.24
C LEU A 81 -1.89 -32.54 -3.78
N LYS A 82 -2.73 -31.98 -2.90
CA LYS A 82 -2.40 -31.64 -1.50
C LYS A 82 -1.22 -30.69 -1.35
N LEU A 83 -1.09 -29.73 -2.27
CA LEU A 83 -0.08 -28.69 -2.25
C LEU A 83 -0.61 -27.41 -1.56
N ASN A 84 -1.49 -27.56 -0.57
CA ASN A 84 -2.25 -26.49 0.07
C ASN A 84 -1.37 -25.46 0.79
N SER A 85 -0.18 -25.90 1.27
CA SER A 85 0.79 -25.01 1.95
C SER A 85 1.64 -24.16 1.02
N MET A 86 1.61 -24.45 -0.30
CA MET A 86 2.34 -23.64 -1.28
C MET A 86 1.65 -22.28 -1.44
N PRO A 87 2.33 -21.15 -1.18
CA PRO A 87 1.78 -19.81 -1.41
C PRO A 87 1.46 -19.57 -2.87
N ILE A 88 0.30 -18.99 -3.13
CA ILE A 88 -0.16 -18.66 -4.46
C ILE A 88 -0.46 -17.17 -4.52
N VAL A 89 0.22 -16.46 -5.44
CA VAL A 89 -0.07 -15.08 -5.82
C VAL A 89 -0.93 -15.12 -7.07
N VAL A 90 -2.20 -14.75 -6.96
CA VAL A 90 -3.10 -14.67 -8.11
C VAL A 90 -2.88 -13.33 -8.82
N ILE A 91 -2.69 -13.39 -10.15
CA ILE A 91 -2.46 -12.21 -11.00
C ILE A 91 -3.43 -12.29 -12.17
N SER A 92 -4.36 -11.36 -12.32
CA SER A 92 -5.33 -11.45 -13.40
C SER A 92 -5.78 -10.10 -13.94
N GLY A 93 -6.14 -10.07 -15.24
CA GLY A 93 -6.81 -8.96 -15.90
C GLY A 93 -8.34 -8.94 -15.71
N CYS A 94 -8.87 -9.87 -14.93
CA CYS A 94 -10.32 -9.94 -14.67
C CYS A 94 -10.77 -8.83 -13.74
N GLU A 95 -12.08 -8.55 -13.77
CA GLU A 95 -12.71 -7.62 -12.83
C GLU A 95 -12.44 -8.00 -11.37
N GLU A 96 -12.33 -7.03 -10.49
CA GLU A 96 -12.05 -7.21 -9.06
C GLU A 96 -13.04 -8.17 -8.38
N ARG A 97 -14.29 -8.19 -8.83
CA ARG A 97 -15.32 -9.15 -8.35
C ARG A 97 -14.94 -10.60 -8.62
N LEU A 98 -14.34 -10.88 -9.77
CA LEU A 98 -13.87 -12.21 -10.13
C LEU A 98 -12.64 -12.63 -9.33
N LEU A 99 -11.71 -11.69 -9.07
CA LEU A 99 -10.58 -11.93 -8.19
C LEU A 99 -11.03 -12.25 -6.75
N LYS A 100 -12.00 -11.50 -6.21
CA LYS A 100 -12.62 -11.79 -4.89
C LYS A 100 -13.32 -13.15 -4.88
N ALA A 101 -13.98 -13.53 -5.98
CA ALA A 101 -14.60 -14.85 -6.10
C ALA A 101 -13.55 -15.98 -6.16
N ALA A 102 -12.47 -15.81 -6.93
CA ALA A 102 -11.36 -16.76 -6.99
C ALA A 102 -10.67 -16.93 -5.62
N SER A 103 -10.48 -15.82 -4.87
CA SER A 103 -9.98 -15.86 -3.50
C SER A 103 -10.89 -16.69 -2.58
N LYS A 104 -12.21 -16.52 -2.66
CA LYS A 104 -13.16 -17.34 -1.88
C LYS A 104 -13.10 -18.83 -2.27
N VAL A 105 -12.93 -19.14 -3.56
CA VAL A 105 -12.75 -20.53 -4.01
C VAL A 105 -11.45 -21.11 -3.42
N GLY A 106 -10.35 -20.38 -3.46
CA GLY A 106 -9.09 -20.83 -2.87
C GLY A 106 -9.22 -21.08 -1.36
N GLN A 107 -9.88 -20.18 -0.62
CA GLN A 107 -10.18 -20.37 0.81
C GLN A 107 -11.04 -21.61 1.06
N ALA A 108 -12.08 -21.83 0.24
CA ALA A 108 -12.94 -23.00 0.35
C ALA A 108 -12.20 -24.33 0.04
N LEU A 109 -11.11 -24.26 -0.70
CA LEU A 109 -10.21 -25.39 -1.02
C LEU A 109 -9.04 -25.49 -0.01
N ASP A 110 -9.01 -24.67 1.03
CA ASP A 110 -7.94 -24.60 2.05
C ASP A 110 -6.55 -24.33 1.46
N LEU A 111 -6.49 -23.48 0.41
CA LEU A 111 -5.26 -23.09 -0.25
C LEU A 111 -4.67 -21.81 0.36
N THR A 112 -3.35 -21.71 0.39
CA THR A 112 -2.62 -20.53 0.86
C THR A 112 -2.57 -19.48 -0.25
N LEU A 113 -3.66 -18.70 -0.44
CA LEU A 113 -3.68 -17.56 -1.34
C LEU A 113 -3.13 -16.32 -0.61
N THR A 114 -1.92 -15.89 -0.96
CA THR A 114 -1.23 -14.80 -0.25
C THR A 114 -1.64 -13.42 -0.75
N ARG A 115 -1.82 -13.25 -2.06
CA ARG A 115 -2.24 -11.97 -2.68
C ARG A 115 -3.00 -12.19 -3.98
N CYS A 116 -3.89 -11.21 -4.28
CA CYS A 116 -4.52 -11.08 -5.59
C CYS A 116 -4.11 -9.73 -6.18
N LEU A 117 -3.49 -9.75 -7.37
CA LEU A 117 -3.02 -8.57 -8.08
C LEU A 117 -3.79 -8.41 -9.39
N THR A 118 -4.16 -7.17 -9.73
CA THR A 118 -4.81 -6.83 -11.00
C THR A 118 -3.79 -6.43 -12.06
N LYS A 119 -4.06 -6.80 -13.33
CA LYS A 119 -3.31 -6.28 -14.48
C LYS A 119 -3.89 -4.88 -14.88
N PRO A 120 -3.07 -3.92 -15.31
CA PRO A 120 -1.66 -4.02 -15.67
C PRO A 120 -0.76 -4.15 -14.43
N LEU A 121 0.29 -5.00 -14.56
CA LEU A 121 1.20 -5.30 -13.45
C LEU A 121 2.03 -4.09 -13.03
N ASN A 122 2.00 -3.77 -11.76
CA ASN A 122 3.00 -2.95 -11.11
C ASN A 122 4.13 -3.85 -10.60
N MET A 123 5.37 -3.61 -11.06
CA MET A 123 6.52 -4.46 -10.71
C MET A 123 6.83 -4.45 -9.20
N ASP A 124 6.58 -3.33 -8.52
CA ASP A 124 6.78 -3.25 -7.06
C ASP A 124 5.73 -4.07 -6.32
N GLN A 125 4.47 -4.06 -6.75
CA GLN A 125 3.42 -4.90 -6.17
C GLN A 125 3.69 -6.39 -6.34
N VAL A 126 4.20 -6.81 -7.52
CA VAL A 126 4.60 -8.21 -7.76
C VAL A 126 5.76 -8.60 -6.85
N ARG A 127 6.79 -7.75 -6.76
CA ARG A 127 7.92 -7.96 -5.86
C ARG A 127 7.47 -8.11 -4.41
N ASP A 128 6.63 -7.19 -3.96
CA ASP A 128 6.10 -7.17 -2.59
C ASP A 128 5.25 -8.40 -2.27
N ALA A 129 4.40 -8.84 -3.21
CA ALA A 129 3.62 -10.06 -3.06
C ALA A 129 4.50 -11.32 -2.94
N LEU A 130 5.57 -11.42 -3.74
CA LEU A 130 6.52 -12.52 -3.67
C LEU A 130 7.33 -12.50 -2.37
N LEU A 131 7.73 -11.33 -1.88
CA LEU A 131 8.43 -11.17 -0.60
C LEU A 131 7.55 -11.57 0.58
N LEU A 132 6.29 -11.11 0.64
CA LEU A 132 5.34 -11.47 1.70
C LEU A 132 5.14 -12.98 1.77
N SER A 133 4.99 -13.63 0.61
CA SER A 133 4.85 -15.07 0.54
C SER A 133 6.08 -15.83 1.07
N ALA A 134 7.28 -15.26 0.90
CA ALA A 134 8.52 -15.81 1.46
C ALA A 134 8.57 -15.66 3.00
N PHE A 135 8.07 -14.54 3.53
CA PHE A 135 8.01 -14.33 4.99
C PHE A 135 6.99 -15.24 5.68
N ASP A 136 5.84 -15.51 5.06
CA ASP A 136 4.81 -16.40 5.61
C ASP A 136 5.28 -17.86 5.73
N GLN A 137 6.26 -18.30 4.92
CA GLN A 137 6.85 -19.65 4.97
C GLN A 137 7.94 -19.84 6.03
N ALA A 138 8.49 -18.78 6.61
CA ALA A 138 9.61 -18.82 7.54
C ALA A 138 9.24 -19.30 8.96
N ALA A 139 8.30 -20.23 9.12
CA ALA A 139 8.12 -21.04 10.34
C ALA A 139 8.92 -22.35 10.20
N PRO A 140 9.47 -22.93 11.27
CA PRO A 140 10.84 -23.40 11.37
C PRO A 140 11.13 -24.76 10.75
N ALA A 141 11.93 -24.82 9.69
CA ALA A 141 12.72 -26.01 9.34
C ALA A 141 13.95 -25.62 8.50
N GLY A 142 15.11 -25.49 9.16
CA GLY A 142 16.45 -25.84 8.65
C GLY A 142 17.04 -25.06 7.47
N GLU A 143 18.00 -24.14 7.81
CA GLU A 143 19.17 -23.70 7.03
C GLU A 143 18.95 -23.09 5.62
N ALA A 144 18.92 -21.86 5.58
CA ALA A 144 19.18 -20.68 4.72
C ALA A 144 17.98 -19.74 4.78
N ALA A 145 17.79 -19.17 5.95
CA ALA A 145 16.62 -18.38 6.31
C ALA A 145 16.59 -17.07 5.53
N VAL A 146 15.49 -16.80 4.82
CA VAL A 146 14.96 -15.45 4.76
C VAL A 146 15.02 -14.91 6.19
N PRO A 147 15.69 -13.77 6.48
CA PRO A 147 15.80 -13.29 7.85
C PRO A 147 14.40 -13.12 8.40
N THR A 148 14.10 -13.82 9.47
CA THR A 148 12.83 -13.70 10.18
C THR A 148 12.74 -12.27 10.68
N ILE A 149 11.79 -11.49 10.17
CA ILE A 149 11.55 -10.12 10.65
C ILE A 149 10.78 -10.25 11.97
N ASP A 150 11.54 -10.53 13.03
CA ASP A 150 11.00 -10.57 14.38
C ASP A 150 11.00 -9.18 15.03
N ARG A 151 10.49 -9.11 16.25
CA ARG A 151 10.44 -7.88 17.03
C ARG A 151 11.84 -7.27 17.23
N GLU A 152 12.87 -8.08 17.45
CA GLU A 152 14.25 -7.63 17.70
C GLU A 152 14.84 -6.98 16.44
N ARG A 153 14.58 -7.56 15.26
CA ARG A 153 14.99 -6.98 13.96
C ARG A 153 14.33 -5.62 13.71
N ILE A 154 13.02 -5.46 14.04
CA ILE A 154 12.31 -4.18 13.87
C ILE A 154 12.87 -3.13 14.83
N VAL A 155 13.12 -3.49 16.10
CA VAL A 155 13.71 -2.57 17.08
C VAL A 155 15.11 -2.13 16.64
N THR A 156 15.91 -3.05 16.10
CA THR A 156 17.22 -2.76 15.54
C THR A 156 17.12 -1.81 14.36
N ALA A 157 16.18 -2.02 13.46
CA ALA A 157 15.92 -1.16 12.30
C ALA A 157 15.53 0.27 12.71
N LEU A 158 14.70 0.42 13.75
CA LEU A 158 14.37 1.73 14.31
C LEU A 158 15.62 2.44 14.86
N ALA A 159 16.47 1.71 15.62
CA ALA A 159 17.69 2.25 16.19
C ALA A 159 18.74 2.62 15.12
N GLN A 160 18.79 1.89 14.01
CA GLN A 160 19.72 2.12 12.90
C GLN A 160 19.20 3.10 11.84
N ASN A 161 18.03 3.71 12.06
CA ASN A 161 17.40 4.64 11.12
C ASN A 161 17.13 4.03 9.73
N GLU A 162 16.79 2.76 9.66
CA GLU A 162 16.44 2.08 8.42
C GLU A 162 15.06 2.52 7.89
N PHE A 163 14.18 3.02 8.77
CA PHE A 163 12.90 3.60 8.38
C PHE A 163 13.07 5.07 7.99
N PHE A 164 12.53 5.43 6.82
CA PHE A 164 12.56 6.77 6.27
C PHE A 164 11.24 7.09 5.55
N VAL A 165 11.09 8.29 5.02
CA VAL A 165 9.91 8.72 4.27
C VAL A 165 10.26 9.05 2.82
N GLU A 166 9.34 8.76 1.91
CA GLU A 166 9.27 9.30 0.56
C GLU A 166 8.07 10.22 0.46
N PHE A 167 8.20 11.32 -0.27
CA PHE A 167 7.14 12.30 -0.41
C PHE A 167 6.39 12.12 -1.73
N GLN A 168 5.07 11.88 -1.66
CA GLN A 168 4.20 11.87 -2.83
C GLN A 168 3.49 13.22 -2.95
N PRO A 169 3.67 13.96 -4.06
CA PRO A 169 3.08 15.29 -4.21
C PRO A 169 1.56 15.29 -4.21
N LYS A 170 0.98 16.27 -3.50
CA LYS A 170 -0.44 16.67 -3.53
C LYS A 170 -0.55 17.91 -4.42
N VAL A 171 -1.34 17.87 -5.48
CA VAL A 171 -1.43 18.93 -6.48
C VAL A 171 -2.82 19.55 -6.47
N ASP A 172 -2.89 20.86 -6.35
CA ASP A 172 -4.13 21.63 -6.51
C ASP A 172 -4.65 21.47 -7.94
N LEU A 173 -5.85 20.96 -8.09
CA LEU A 173 -6.42 20.61 -9.38
C LEU A 173 -6.83 21.83 -10.20
N ALA A 174 -7.06 22.99 -9.60
CA ALA A 174 -7.42 24.22 -10.32
C ALA A 174 -6.17 24.88 -10.92
N THR A 175 -5.08 24.96 -10.15
CA THR A 175 -3.87 25.68 -10.55
C THR A 175 -2.79 24.77 -11.15
N GLY A 176 -2.81 23.49 -10.85
CA GLY A 176 -1.77 22.51 -11.20
C GLY A 176 -0.49 22.64 -10.39
N ARG A 177 -0.49 23.39 -9.28
CA ARG A 177 0.68 23.58 -8.40
C ARG A 177 0.70 22.53 -7.31
N ALA A 178 1.91 22.09 -6.92
CA ALA A 178 2.07 21.29 -5.72
C ALA A 178 1.76 22.15 -4.49
N VAL A 179 0.83 21.67 -3.65
CA VAL A 179 0.36 22.36 -2.43
C VAL A 179 0.68 21.58 -1.17
N GLY A 180 1.23 20.40 -1.30
CA GLY A 180 1.62 19.53 -0.21
C GLY A 180 2.23 18.24 -0.71
N ALA A 181 2.56 17.37 0.23
CA ALA A 181 2.97 16.00 -0.05
C ALA A 181 2.54 15.05 1.08
N GLU A 182 2.28 13.82 0.74
CA GLU A 182 2.10 12.73 1.70
C GLU A 182 3.44 12.06 1.99
N ALA A 183 3.77 11.90 3.26
CA ALA A 183 4.97 11.23 3.73
C ALA A 183 4.68 9.73 3.86
N LEU A 184 5.14 8.98 2.89
CA LEU A 184 4.97 7.53 2.80
C LEU A 184 6.15 6.82 3.46
N ALA A 185 5.88 6.03 4.48
CA ALA A 185 6.90 5.23 5.16
C ALA A 185 7.58 4.25 4.21
N ARG A 186 8.89 4.06 4.38
CA ARG A 186 9.72 3.08 3.68
C ARG A 186 10.69 2.45 4.66
N TRP A 187 11.00 1.19 4.45
CA TRP A 187 12.04 0.49 5.22
C TRP A 187 13.17 0.10 4.29
N ARG A 188 14.36 0.65 4.51
CA ARG A 188 15.60 0.28 3.78
C ARG A 188 16.27 -0.88 4.49
N MET A 189 15.93 -2.07 4.06
CA MET A 189 16.49 -3.30 4.61
C MET A 189 17.72 -3.72 3.80
N PRO A 190 18.91 -3.92 4.43
CA PRO A 190 20.15 -4.23 3.69
C PRO A 190 20.03 -5.45 2.78
N GLU A 191 19.26 -6.45 3.21
CA GLU A 191 19.11 -7.73 2.53
C GLU A 191 18.11 -7.68 1.36
N PHE A 192 17.06 -6.84 1.44
CA PHE A 192 15.93 -6.83 0.50
C PHE A 192 15.72 -5.49 -0.20
N GLY A 193 16.55 -4.47 0.10
CA GLY A 193 16.38 -3.14 -0.45
C GLY A 193 15.27 -2.34 0.25
N ILE A 194 14.50 -1.57 -0.52
CA ILE A 194 13.42 -0.74 0.03
C ILE A 194 12.12 -1.54 0.04
N LEU A 195 11.57 -1.74 1.22
CA LEU A 195 10.28 -2.40 1.44
C LEU A 195 9.16 -1.36 1.51
N SER A 196 8.01 -1.70 0.92
CA SER A 196 6.79 -0.90 1.01
C SER A 196 6.06 -1.10 2.35
N PRO A 197 5.19 -0.16 2.76
CA PRO A 197 4.38 -0.30 3.97
C PRO A 197 3.53 -1.58 3.99
N ALA A 198 3.04 -2.02 2.84
CA ALA A 198 2.22 -3.23 2.73
C ALA A 198 2.92 -4.49 3.24
N ILE A 199 4.27 -4.51 3.23
CA ILE A 199 5.08 -5.62 3.73
C ILE A 199 5.33 -5.49 5.23
N PHE A 200 5.81 -4.34 5.69
CA PHE A 200 6.34 -4.24 7.05
C PHE A 200 5.31 -3.76 8.08
N ILE A 201 4.26 -3.02 7.71
CA ILE A 201 3.24 -2.57 8.66
C ILE A 201 2.58 -3.73 9.41
N PRO A 202 2.11 -4.82 8.73
CA PRO A 202 1.54 -5.97 9.43
C PRO A 202 2.51 -6.62 10.42
N LEU A 203 3.81 -6.68 10.07
CA LEU A 203 4.85 -7.24 10.94
C LEU A 203 5.10 -6.35 12.17
N VAL A 204 5.12 -5.04 11.99
CA VAL A 204 5.27 -4.06 13.08
C VAL A 204 4.05 -4.06 14.00
N GLU A 205 2.84 -4.20 13.45
CA GLU A 205 1.59 -4.35 14.24
C GLU A 205 1.63 -5.62 15.09
N GLN A 206 1.97 -6.76 14.48
CA GLN A 206 2.09 -8.03 15.18
C GLN A 206 3.17 -7.99 16.27
N ALA A 207 4.26 -7.26 16.04
CA ALA A 207 5.32 -7.04 17.03
C ALA A 207 4.92 -6.06 18.14
N GLY A 208 3.81 -5.32 18.01
CA GLY A 208 3.35 -4.32 18.98
C GLY A 208 4.25 -3.08 19.06
N ILE A 209 4.87 -2.67 17.94
CA ILE A 209 5.85 -1.55 17.85
C ILE A 209 5.32 -0.40 16.98
N MET A 210 4.04 -0.38 16.65
CA MET A 210 3.44 0.69 15.84
C MET A 210 3.63 2.11 16.41
N PRO A 211 3.51 2.34 17.75
CA PRO A 211 3.73 3.67 18.30
C PRO A 211 5.15 4.20 18.05
N GLU A 212 6.17 3.36 18.19
CA GLU A 212 7.55 3.72 17.97
C GLU A 212 7.84 4.01 16.50
N LEU A 213 7.33 3.17 15.60
CA LEU A 213 7.44 3.40 14.15
C LEU A 213 6.75 4.70 13.75
N THR A 214 5.50 4.92 14.16
CA THR A 214 4.75 6.13 13.79
C THR A 214 5.44 7.38 14.33
N ASN A 215 5.96 7.35 15.56
CA ASN A 215 6.76 8.45 16.10
C ASN A 215 8.02 8.71 15.25
N ARG A 216 8.72 7.66 14.82
CA ARG A 216 9.88 7.77 13.94
C ARG A 216 9.52 8.41 12.59
N ILE A 217 8.40 7.96 11.98
CA ILE A 217 7.92 8.49 10.71
C ILE A 217 7.50 9.96 10.85
N LEU A 218 6.78 10.33 11.91
CA LEU A 218 6.42 11.73 12.20
C LEU A 218 7.66 12.62 12.30
N CYS A 219 8.66 12.23 13.09
CA CYS A 219 9.91 12.99 13.20
C CYS A 219 10.61 13.15 11.84
N SER A 220 10.72 12.06 11.07
CA SER A 220 11.35 12.10 9.75
C SER A 220 10.55 12.96 8.76
N ALA A 221 9.23 12.84 8.73
CA ALA A 221 8.38 13.59 7.83
C ALA A 221 8.44 15.10 8.09
N ILE A 222 8.46 15.51 9.36
CA ILE A 222 8.54 16.92 9.74
C ILE A 222 9.95 17.48 9.44
N ALA A 223 11.02 16.77 9.82
CA ALA A 223 12.39 17.21 9.61
C ALA A 223 12.76 17.30 8.11
N ASP A 224 12.42 16.29 7.32
CA ASP A 224 12.71 16.25 5.88
C ASP A 224 11.77 17.18 5.11
N GLY A 225 10.49 17.27 5.52
CA GLY A 225 9.47 18.12 4.90
C GLY A 225 9.69 19.61 5.14
N ARG A 226 10.40 19.98 6.20
CA ARG A 226 10.74 21.37 6.50
C ARG A 226 11.36 22.12 5.31
N LYS A 227 12.24 21.47 4.56
CA LYS A 227 12.87 22.08 3.37
C LYS A 227 11.86 22.48 2.30
N LEU A 228 10.80 21.72 2.14
CA LEU A 228 9.72 22.01 1.20
C LEU A 228 8.85 23.16 1.72
N ILE A 229 8.55 23.16 3.01
CA ILE A 229 7.76 24.20 3.69
C ILE A 229 8.50 25.55 3.66
N ASP A 230 9.81 25.56 3.91
CA ASP A 230 10.65 26.79 3.87
C ASP A 230 10.63 27.43 2.47
N GLN A 231 10.52 26.63 1.39
CA GLN A 231 10.42 27.11 0.02
C GLN A 231 9.00 27.57 -0.37
N HIS A 232 8.00 26.97 0.24
CA HIS A 232 6.59 27.18 -0.05
C HIS A 232 5.79 27.25 1.28
N PRO A 233 5.59 28.43 1.87
CA PRO A 233 4.99 28.57 3.22
C PRO A 233 3.58 27.96 3.38
N ASP A 234 2.83 27.83 2.29
CA ASP A 234 1.49 27.23 2.29
C ASP A 234 1.54 25.69 2.03
N PHE A 235 2.75 25.12 1.96
CA PHE A 235 2.92 23.68 1.68
C PHE A 235 2.63 22.85 2.92
N THR A 236 1.87 21.77 2.75
CA THR A 236 1.51 20.87 3.84
C THR A 236 2.15 19.50 3.69
N ILE A 237 2.56 18.91 4.80
CA ILE A 237 3.01 17.51 4.88
C ILE A 237 1.92 16.70 5.56
N ALA A 238 1.47 15.65 4.89
CA ALA A 238 0.50 14.72 5.43
C ALA A 238 1.20 13.45 5.94
N VAL A 239 0.81 12.96 7.11
CA VAL A 239 1.40 11.78 7.75
C VAL A 239 0.31 10.85 8.25
N ASN A 240 0.40 9.58 7.85
CA ASN A 240 -0.48 8.52 8.31
C ASN A 240 -0.20 8.16 9.78
N VAL A 241 -1.25 8.06 10.58
CA VAL A 241 -1.19 7.69 12.00
C VAL A 241 -2.01 6.43 12.25
N SER A 242 -1.39 5.45 12.90
CA SER A 242 -2.05 4.19 13.25
C SER A 242 -3.13 4.36 14.32
N GLY A 243 -4.12 3.47 14.31
CA GLY A 243 -5.21 3.46 15.29
C GLY A 243 -4.74 3.36 16.73
N SER A 244 -3.65 2.63 16.97
CA SER A 244 -3.08 2.51 18.32
C SER A 244 -2.62 3.84 18.93
N LEU A 245 -2.28 4.84 18.08
CA LEU A 245 -1.92 6.17 18.56
C LEU A 245 -3.13 7.10 18.79
N LEU A 246 -4.28 6.81 18.21
CA LEU A 246 -5.52 7.54 18.54
C LEU A 246 -6.05 7.22 19.96
N THR A 247 -5.41 6.27 20.64
CA THR A 247 -5.68 5.98 22.06
C THR A 247 -4.73 6.71 23.02
N ASP A 248 -3.66 7.33 22.49
CA ASP A 248 -2.65 8.04 23.28
C ASP A 248 -3.02 9.52 23.45
N LEU A 249 -3.58 9.86 24.59
CA LEU A 249 -3.96 11.24 24.91
C LEU A 249 -2.80 12.24 24.90
N MET A 250 -1.55 11.78 24.91
CA MET A 250 -0.35 12.63 24.82
C MET A 250 0.12 12.85 23.37
N LEU A 251 -0.54 12.24 22.40
CA LEU A 251 -0.17 12.40 20.99
C LEU A 251 -0.17 13.86 20.52
N PRO A 252 -1.20 14.69 20.79
CA PRO A 252 -1.21 16.09 20.36
C PRO A 252 -0.05 16.92 20.93
N GLU A 253 0.30 16.72 22.20
CA GLU A 253 1.42 17.42 22.87
C GLU A 253 2.77 16.96 22.30
N ARG A 254 2.88 15.68 21.98
CA ARG A 254 4.10 15.12 21.38
C ARG A 254 4.34 15.70 19.99
N ILE A 255 3.30 15.74 19.15
CA ILE A 255 3.38 16.32 17.80
C ILE A 255 3.73 17.81 17.88
N GLU A 256 3.04 18.59 18.74
CA GLU A 256 3.33 20.01 18.94
C GLU A 256 4.78 20.26 19.38
N ARG A 257 5.32 19.40 20.25
CA ARG A 257 6.73 19.48 20.66
C ARG A 257 7.67 19.26 19.47
N ILE A 258 7.44 18.22 18.64
CA ILE A 258 8.27 17.93 17.47
C ILE A 258 8.22 19.11 16.50
N LEU A 259 7.05 19.63 16.18
CA LEU A 259 6.87 20.80 15.30
C LEU A 259 7.65 22.00 15.79
N ARG A 260 7.59 22.29 17.11
CA ARG A 260 8.29 23.39 17.74
C ARG A 260 9.82 23.18 17.70
N GLU A 261 10.31 21.97 17.96
CA GLU A 261 11.74 21.64 17.92
C GLU A 261 12.31 21.79 16.50
N GLU A 262 11.52 21.41 15.48
CA GLU A 262 11.90 21.56 14.07
C GLU A 262 11.60 22.94 13.48
N GLY A 263 10.91 23.82 14.20
CA GLY A 263 10.54 25.16 13.75
C GLY A 263 9.50 25.16 12.61
N VAL A 264 8.62 24.16 12.58
CA VAL A 264 7.54 24.00 11.59
C VAL A 264 6.22 24.47 12.17
N ALA A 265 5.47 25.27 11.39
CA ALA A 265 4.16 25.76 11.79
C ALA A 265 3.14 24.60 11.86
N PRO A 266 2.26 24.54 12.86
CA PRO A 266 1.27 23.47 13.00
C PRO A 266 0.37 23.29 11.77
N GLU A 267 0.03 24.39 11.09
CA GLU A 267 -0.81 24.43 9.89
C GLU A 267 -0.17 23.70 8.69
N SER A 268 1.15 23.50 8.73
CA SER A 268 1.90 22.78 7.70
C SER A 268 1.83 21.25 7.86
N LEU A 269 1.24 20.73 8.95
CA LEU A 269 1.08 19.29 9.19
C LEU A 269 -0.38 18.88 9.07
N ILE A 270 -0.61 17.76 8.39
CA ILE A 270 -1.91 17.07 8.32
C ILE A 270 -1.71 15.66 8.86
N ILE A 271 -2.55 15.25 9.81
CA ILE A 271 -2.60 13.88 10.32
C ILE A 271 -3.70 13.12 9.57
N GLU A 272 -3.30 12.05 8.89
CA GLU A 272 -4.20 11.18 8.14
C GLU A 272 -4.55 9.95 8.97
N VAL A 273 -5.83 9.59 9.00
CA VAL A 273 -6.38 8.45 9.73
C VAL A 273 -7.34 7.71 8.83
N THR A 274 -7.17 6.40 8.69
CA THR A 274 -8.09 5.61 7.86
C THR A 274 -9.50 5.61 8.41
N GLU A 275 -10.48 5.50 7.51
CA GLU A 275 -11.90 5.43 7.84
C GLU A 275 -12.19 4.40 8.94
N SER A 276 -11.69 3.16 8.77
CA SER A 276 -11.91 2.05 9.70
C SER A 276 -11.40 2.36 11.12
N VAL A 277 -10.23 2.99 11.22
CA VAL A 277 -9.62 3.39 12.48
C VAL A 277 -10.44 4.48 13.17
N ALA A 278 -10.81 5.54 12.45
CA ALA A 278 -11.61 6.64 13.00
C ALA A 278 -12.99 6.19 13.48
N MET A 279 -13.55 5.14 12.88
CA MET A 279 -14.88 4.61 13.21
C MET A 279 -14.86 3.53 14.30
N SER A 280 -13.71 2.98 14.64
CA SER A 280 -13.59 1.92 15.67
C SER A 280 -13.92 2.42 17.08
N ASP A 281 -13.50 3.63 17.45
CA ASP A 281 -13.83 4.35 18.68
C ASP A 281 -13.95 5.84 18.38
N VAL A 282 -15.16 6.28 18.03
CA VAL A 282 -15.44 7.66 17.61
C VAL A 282 -15.22 8.66 18.73
N ASP A 283 -15.50 8.30 19.98
CA ASP A 283 -15.40 9.24 21.12
C ASP A 283 -13.92 9.50 21.45
N GLN A 284 -13.08 8.49 21.38
CA GLN A 284 -11.64 8.61 21.61
C GLN A 284 -10.94 9.33 20.45
N ALA A 285 -11.27 8.97 19.20
CA ALA A 285 -10.78 9.67 18.01
C ALA A 285 -11.16 11.17 18.05
N MET A 286 -12.39 11.48 18.51
CA MET A 286 -12.88 12.86 18.65
C MET A 286 -11.98 13.69 19.57
N ASP A 287 -11.63 13.19 20.76
CA ASP A 287 -10.78 13.95 21.70
C ASP A 287 -9.44 14.32 21.09
N ILE A 288 -8.75 13.33 20.51
CA ILE A 288 -7.42 13.52 19.90
C ILE A 288 -7.48 14.42 18.66
N LEU A 289 -8.41 14.15 17.73
CA LEU A 289 -8.54 14.96 16.52
C LEU A 289 -8.94 16.40 16.83
N LEU A 290 -9.84 16.62 17.80
CA LEU A 290 -10.23 17.96 18.23
C LEU A 290 -9.04 18.73 18.80
N ARG A 291 -8.22 18.10 19.65
CA ARG A 291 -7.04 18.73 20.25
C ARG A 291 -5.98 19.05 19.21
N LEU A 292 -5.77 18.17 18.20
CA LEU A 292 -4.91 18.46 17.04
C LEU A 292 -5.42 19.71 16.30
N ARG A 293 -6.73 19.78 16.01
CA ARG A 293 -7.34 20.93 15.32
C ARG A 293 -7.21 22.24 16.12
N ILE A 294 -7.37 22.18 17.44
CA ILE A 294 -7.19 23.35 18.33
C ILE A 294 -5.75 23.87 18.27
N LYS A 295 -4.77 22.97 18.10
CA LYS A 295 -3.34 23.32 17.93
C LYS A 295 -3.01 23.81 16.53
N GLY A 296 -3.96 23.87 15.59
CA GLY A 296 -3.76 24.31 14.20
C GLY A 296 -3.38 23.18 13.23
N ILE A 297 -3.21 21.95 13.72
CA ILE A 297 -2.82 20.79 12.89
C ILE A 297 -4.02 20.34 12.05
N GLY A 298 -3.81 20.11 10.75
CA GLY A 298 -4.82 19.54 9.85
C GLY A 298 -5.14 18.09 10.18
N THR A 299 -6.36 17.65 9.87
CA THR A 299 -6.78 16.25 10.02
C THR A 299 -7.48 15.77 8.76
N ALA A 300 -7.15 14.59 8.28
CA ALA A 300 -7.75 13.99 7.09
C ALA A 300 -8.30 12.59 7.39
N ILE A 301 -9.47 12.30 6.82
CA ILE A 301 -9.96 10.92 6.75
C ILE A 301 -9.45 10.28 5.46
N ASP A 302 -8.82 9.12 5.61
CA ASP A 302 -8.19 8.37 4.53
C ASP A 302 -9.00 7.13 4.13
N ASP A 303 -8.79 6.63 2.91
CA ASP A 303 -9.47 5.46 2.30
C ASP A 303 -11.00 5.58 2.33
N PHE A 304 -11.55 6.80 2.20
CA PHE A 304 -12.99 7.02 2.35
C PHE A 304 -13.81 6.29 1.28
N GLY A 305 -14.82 5.56 1.75
CA GLY A 305 -15.74 4.76 0.94
C GLY A 305 -15.43 3.27 0.90
N THR A 306 -14.28 2.81 1.42
CA THR A 306 -13.91 1.39 1.46
C THR A 306 -14.49 0.67 2.69
N GLY A 307 -14.91 1.41 3.72
CA GLY A 307 -15.42 0.93 4.99
C GLY A 307 -16.93 1.09 5.17
N PHE A 308 -17.39 0.87 6.39
CA PHE A 308 -18.78 1.07 6.83
C PHE A 308 -18.93 2.39 7.59
N SER A 309 -18.68 3.54 6.94
CA SER A 309 -18.87 4.81 7.58
C SER A 309 -20.33 5.09 7.96
N SER A 310 -20.55 5.35 9.23
CA SER A 310 -21.78 6.02 9.66
C SER A 310 -21.65 7.52 9.34
N LEU A 311 -22.53 8.05 8.49
CA LEU A 311 -22.61 9.49 8.25
C LEU A 311 -22.69 10.30 9.56
N SER A 312 -23.33 9.75 10.60
CA SER A 312 -23.42 10.38 11.91
C SER A 312 -22.04 10.49 12.61
N ALA A 313 -21.16 9.52 12.44
CA ALA A 313 -19.81 9.58 12.98
C ALA A 313 -18.96 10.63 12.26
N LEU A 314 -19.07 10.68 10.93
CA LEU A 314 -18.35 11.68 10.11
C LEU A 314 -18.76 13.12 10.50
N THR A 315 -20.03 13.37 10.86
CA THR A 315 -20.48 14.70 11.32
C THR A 315 -19.89 15.13 12.65
N ARG A 316 -19.42 14.19 13.46
CA ARG A 316 -18.87 14.46 14.80
C ARG A 316 -17.37 14.70 14.76
N LEU A 317 -16.64 14.07 13.84
CA LEU A 317 -15.18 14.13 13.78
C LEU A 317 -14.70 15.39 13.05
N PRO A 318 -13.73 16.14 13.60
CA PRO A 318 -13.33 17.45 13.09
C PRO A 318 -12.30 17.33 11.93
N PHE A 319 -12.63 16.60 10.89
CA PHE A 319 -11.76 16.48 9.70
C PHE A 319 -11.75 17.77 8.88
N SER A 320 -10.61 18.12 8.33
CA SER A 320 -10.38 19.22 7.39
C SER A 320 -10.22 18.78 5.93
N GLU A 321 -9.88 17.51 5.72
CA GLU A 321 -9.73 16.88 4.40
C GLU A 321 -10.40 15.51 4.36
N MET A 322 -10.85 15.12 3.16
CA MET A 322 -11.34 13.78 2.85
C MET A 322 -10.56 13.26 1.64
N LYS A 323 -9.92 12.10 1.78
CA LYS A 323 -9.22 11.43 0.70
C LYS A 323 -10.12 10.33 0.14
N ILE A 324 -10.45 10.43 -1.15
CA ILE A 324 -11.24 9.42 -1.86
C ILE A 324 -10.29 8.34 -2.34
N ASP A 325 -10.54 7.11 -1.92
CA ASP A 325 -9.67 5.96 -2.20
C ASP A 325 -9.47 5.73 -3.70
N GLN A 326 -8.26 5.30 -4.03
CA GLN A 326 -7.83 5.03 -5.40
C GLN A 326 -8.67 4.00 -6.14
N SER A 327 -9.35 3.07 -5.44
CA SER A 327 -10.19 2.05 -6.07
C SER A 327 -11.42 2.64 -6.79
N PHE A 328 -11.91 3.78 -6.31
CA PHE A 328 -12.98 4.54 -6.97
C PHE A 328 -12.44 5.47 -8.05
N VAL A 329 -11.31 6.14 -7.76
CA VAL A 329 -10.75 7.16 -8.64
C VAL A 329 -10.15 6.56 -9.92
N LYS A 330 -9.37 5.48 -9.83
CA LYS A 330 -8.71 4.87 -11.00
C LYS A 330 -9.66 4.46 -12.12
N ASN A 331 -10.87 4.04 -11.77
CA ASN A 331 -11.84 3.52 -12.72
C ASN A 331 -12.96 4.51 -13.05
N CYS A 332 -12.97 5.73 -12.50
CA CYS A 332 -14.06 6.69 -12.68
C CYS A 332 -14.17 7.26 -14.08
N ASP A 333 -13.18 7.05 -14.95
CA ASP A 333 -13.20 7.44 -16.36
C ASP A 333 -13.92 6.43 -17.25
N THR A 334 -13.99 5.16 -16.85
CA THR A 334 -14.60 4.06 -17.62
C THR A 334 -15.83 3.45 -16.96
N ASP A 335 -15.99 3.63 -15.64
CA ASP A 335 -17.10 3.11 -14.84
C ASP A 335 -17.92 4.24 -14.23
N GLU A 336 -19.16 4.41 -14.71
CA GLU A 336 -20.07 5.45 -14.26
C GLU A 336 -20.54 5.26 -12.79
N ASP A 337 -20.54 4.04 -12.26
CA ASP A 337 -20.89 3.82 -10.86
C ASP A 337 -19.74 4.25 -9.94
N MET A 338 -18.49 4.05 -10.35
CA MET A 338 -17.32 4.60 -9.65
C MET A 338 -17.37 6.13 -9.68
N MET A 339 -17.72 6.72 -10.81
CA MET A 339 -17.86 8.18 -10.90
C MET A 339 -18.93 8.74 -9.98
N LYS A 340 -20.10 8.09 -9.87
CA LYS A 340 -21.17 8.48 -8.94
C LYS A 340 -20.69 8.44 -7.48
N ILE A 341 -19.83 7.47 -7.12
CA ILE A 341 -19.23 7.39 -5.78
C ILE A 341 -18.30 8.59 -5.54
N VAL A 342 -17.45 8.92 -6.52
CA VAL A 342 -16.57 10.10 -6.44
C VAL A 342 -17.36 11.38 -6.28
N GLU A 343 -18.44 11.58 -7.08
CA GLU A 343 -19.32 12.75 -7.00
C GLU A 343 -20.04 12.86 -5.65
N ALA A 344 -20.58 11.73 -5.17
CA ALA A 344 -21.28 11.68 -3.89
C ALA A 344 -20.34 11.99 -2.72
N SER A 345 -19.14 11.40 -2.71
CA SER A 345 -18.11 11.63 -1.71
C SER A 345 -17.62 13.09 -1.73
N THR A 346 -17.42 13.65 -2.92
CA THR A 346 -17.07 15.07 -3.10
C THR A 346 -18.16 15.99 -2.57
N GLY A 347 -19.42 15.73 -2.91
CA GLY A 347 -20.58 16.49 -2.42
C GLY A 347 -20.70 16.45 -0.89
N LEU A 348 -20.47 15.26 -0.31
CA LEU A 348 -20.48 15.05 1.14
C LEU A 348 -19.37 15.87 1.83
N ALA A 349 -18.14 15.73 1.36
CA ALA A 349 -17.00 16.45 1.94
C ALA A 349 -17.21 17.98 1.90
N LYS A 350 -17.74 18.51 0.78
CA LYS A 350 -18.04 19.94 0.64
C LYS A 350 -19.16 20.40 1.56
N ALA A 351 -20.18 19.58 1.79
CA ALA A 351 -21.23 19.88 2.78
C ALA A 351 -20.67 20.06 4.19
N PHE A 352 -19.59 19.34 4.51
CA PHE A 352 -18.85 19.48 5.79
C PHE A 352 -17.66 20.43 5.74
N ARG A 353 -17.49 21.19 4.64
CA ARG A 353 -16.40 22.16 4.45
C ARG A 353 -15.01 21.53 4.50
N MET A 354 -14.90 20.26 4.13
CA MET A 354 -13.64 19.57 3.97
C MET A 354 -13.07 19.79 2.57
N LYS A 355 -11.75 19.84 2.43
CA LYS A 355 -11.07 19.71 1.13
C LYS A 355 -11.16 18.27 0.66
N VAL A 356 -11.24 18.08 -0.66
CA VAL A 356 -11.34 16.75 -1.27
C VAL A 356 -10.06 16.42 -2.00
N VAL A 357 -9.44 15.32 -1.61
CA VAL A 357 -8.25 14.76 -2.27
C VAL A 357 -8.67 13.52 -3.05
N ALA A 358 -8.41 13.50 -4.36
CA ALA A 358 -8.61 12.32 -5.20
C ALA A 358 -7.28 11.57 -5.34
N GLU A 359 -7.24 10.31 -4.92
CA GLU A 359 -6.06 9.47 -4.97
C GLU A 359 -5.98 8.61 -6.22
N GLY A 360 -4.75 8.19 -6.59
CA GLY A 360 -4.55 7.21 -7.67
C GLY A 360 -4.91 7.72 -9.05
N ILE A 361 -4.79 9.03 -9.29
CA ILE A 361 -4.96 9.58 -10.64
C ILE A 361 -3.80 9.09 -11.51
N ASP A 362 -4.08 8.23 -12.49
CA ASP A 362 -3.09 7.56 -13.32
C ASP A 362 -3.07 8.03 -14.77
N ASN A 363 -4.13 8.74 -15.22
CA ASN A 363 -4.25 9.25 -16.58
C ASN A 363 -4.98 10.61 -16.67
N ASN A 364 -4.93 11.24 -17.85
CA ASN A 364 -5.53 12.55 -18.06
C ASN A 364 -7.07 12.51 -18.12
N HIS A 365 -7.70 11.36 -18.44
CA HIS A 365 -9.15 11.22 -18.46
C HIS A 365 -9.68 11.19 -17.03
N THR A 366 -9.10 10.36 -16.16
CA THR A 366 -9.36 10.36 -14.72
C THR A 366 -9.18 11.76 -14.13
N LEU A 367 -8.06 12.45 -14.45
CA LEU A 367 -7.83 13.83 -14.01
C LEU A 367 -8.96 14.78 -14.41
N ALA A 368 -9.46 14.70 -15.65
CA ALA A 368 -10.55 15.54 -16.10
C ALA A 368 -11.87 15.24 -15.36
N ARG A 369 -12.15 13.97 -15.10
CA ARG A 369 -13.35 13.51 -14.37
C ARG A 369 -13.37 13.98 -12.92
N VAL A 370 -12.29 13.81 -12.17
CA VAL A 370 -12.22 14.24 -10.76
C VAL A 370 -12.25 15.77 -10.63
N ARG A 371 -11.69 16.51 -11.58
CA ARG A 371 -11.85 17.97 -11.67
C ARG A 371 -13.30 18.36 -11.86
N HIS A 372 -14.01 17.67 -12.78
CA HIS A 372 -15.43 17.91 -13.04
C HIS A 372 -16.30 17.61 -11.81
N ALA A 373 -16.00 16.55 -11.08
CA ALA A 373 -16.63 16.22 -9.80
C ALA A 373 -16.42 17.31 -8.73
N GLY A 374 -15.44 18.19 -8.91
CA GLY A 374 -15.13 19.28 -7.99
C GLY A 374 -14.15 18.90 -6.88
N CYS A 375 -13.33 17.88 -7.07
CA CYS A 375 -12.20 17.59 -6.18
C CYS A 375 -11.22 18.77 -6.17
N ASP A 376 -10.62 19.05 -5.01
CA ASP A 376 -9.74 20.21 -4.83
C ASP A 376 -8.28 19.85 -5.11
N ILE A 377 -7.86 18.68 -4.67
CA ILE A 377 -6.47 18.20 -4.71
C ILE A 377 -6.44 16.83 -5.39
N GLY A 378 -5.34 16.52 -6.05
CA GLY A 378 -5.09 15.22 -6.65
C GLY A 378 -3.72 14.65 -6.30
N GLN A 379 -3.66 13.31 -6.20
CA GLN A 379 -2.43 12.54 -6.08
C GLN A 379 -2.35 11.48 -7.18
N GLY A 380 -1.17 11.34 -7.83
CA GLY A 380 -0.97 10.32 -8.87
C GLY A 380 0.13 10.66 -9.87
N VAL A 381 0.46 9.70 -10.71
CA VAL A 381 1.61 9.75 -11.65
C VAL A 381 1.55 10.90 -12.67
N PRO A 382 0.41 11.21 -13.34
CA PRO A 382 0.39 12.28 -14.33
C PRO A 382 0.66 13.68 -13.77
N LEU A 383 0.48 13.83 -12.45
CA LEU A 383 0.67 15.11 -11.76
C LEU A 383 2.14 15.36 -11.43
N CYS A 384 2.92 14.29 -11.18
CA CYS A 384 4.36 14.39 -10.90
C CYS A 384 5.18 14.77 -12.15
N ALA A 385 4.81 14.25 -13.32
CA ALA A 385 5.56 14.45 -14.56
C ALA A 385 5.53 15.91 -15.09
N ARG A 386 4.68 16.78 -14.54
CA ARG A 386 4.58 18.19 -14.99
C ARG A 386 5.56 19.14 -14.29
N HIS A 387 6.26 18.70 -13.24
CA HIS A 387 7.18 19.53 -12.45
C HIS A 387 8.66 19.34 -12.80
N GLU A 388 9.01 18.43 -13.72
CA GLU A 388 10.39 18.24 -14.20
C GLU A 388 10.76 19.12 -15.42
N ARG A 389 10.01 20.23 -15.70
CA ARG A 389 10.34 21.17 -16.79
C ARG A 389 10.56 22.57 -16.28
#